data_73cc36e22f16bc9fd5f3366c86fc1b97
#
_entry.id   73cc36e22f16bc9fd5f3366c86fc1b97
#
_cell.length_a   1.000
_cell.length_b   1.000
_cell.length_c   1.000
_cell.angle_alpha   90.00
_cell.angle_beta   90.00
_cell.angle_gamma   90.00
#
_symmetry.space_group_name_H-M   'P 1'
#
loop_
_entity.id
_entity.type
_entity.pdbx_description
1 polymer ?
#
loop_
_entity_poly.entity_id
_entity_poly.type
_entity_poly.pdbx_seq_one_letter_code
_entity_poly.pdbx_strand_id
1 'polypeptide(L)'
;MPLPEKQGVGSSILPLATIMKIVNKLIGKITSLIKPPWNSPRKKSSLNLLTTFSSFKPHGNQDYESFVPLVVQNINETIPKIAQIAEFGDKNNILTYSMFYDQKKYKNTEKIKGKLRQNLEIYGSDKVRNNYHLIYSCVLKDIEHPYNILEIGLGTNDSKVVSSMGLSGKPGASIKGFKDTFTTSKIYGADVDKKILFSEERIKTFFVDQNNLETFKNITENVKEKFDLIIDDGLHYQLSNLNTLLFALNNLKIGGFFIFEDIGIWTIDTWKIVNKVIPKNFESQIIEMTETNFVFLLQKMLD
;
A
#
# COMPACT_ATOMS: atom_id res chain seq x y z
N MET A 1 -40.30 -13.10 -38.23
CA MET A 1 -40.04 -12.22 -37.10
C MET A 1 -38.54 -12.01 -37.00
N PRO A 2 -38.03 -10.83 -37.26
CA PRO A 2 -36.61 -10.56 -37.03
C PRO A 2 -36.33 -10.23 -35.60
N LEU A 3 -35.16 -10.70 -35.10
CA LEU A 3 -34.63 -10.46 -33.75
C LEU A 3 -34.20 -8.99 -33.58
N PRO A 4 -34.31 -8.39 -32.41
CA PRO A 4 -33.90 -7.02 -32.17
C PRO A 4 -32.38 -6.88 -32.11
N GLU A 5 -31.86 -5.88 -32.78
CA GLU A 5 -30.47 -5.42 -32.73
C GLU A 5 -30.06 -5.01 -31.33
N LYS A 6 -28.90 -5.51 -30.89
CA LYS A 6 -28.23 -5.06 -29.69
C LYS A 6 -27.72 -3.62 -29.89
N GLN A 7 -28.30 -2.67 -29.21
CA GLN A 7 -27.71 -1.34 -29.07
C GLN A 7 -26.41 -1.43 -28.30
N GLY A 8 -25.33 -1.06 -28.98
CA GLY A 8 -24.01 -0.94 -28.38
C GLY A 8 -23.97 0.22 -27.38
N VAL A 9 -23.62 -0.06 -26.15
CA VAL A 9 -23.30 0.95 -25.15
C VAL A 9 -21.96 1.58 -25.53
N GLY A 10 -22.02 2.72 -26.22
CA GLY A 10 -20.85 3.52 -26.53
C GLY A 10 -20.26 4.11 -25.24
N SER A 11 -19.10 3.65 -24.85
CA SER A 11 -18.31 4.34 -23.82
C SER A 11 -17.84 5.67 -24.41
N SER A 12 -18.47 6.77 -24.00
CA SER A 12 -18.06 8.13 -24.35
C SER A 12 -16.81 8.51 -23.57
N ILE A 13 -15.64 8.07 -24.04
CA ILE A 13 -14.36 8.64 -23.59
C ILE A 13 -14.31 10.05 -24.17
N LEU A 14 -14.37 11.06 -23.30
CA LEU A 14 -14.22 12.46 -23.70
C LEU A 14 -12.87 12.66 -24.39
N PRO A 15 -12.82 13.34 -25.55
CA PRO A 15 -11.55 13.63 -26.24
C PRO A 15 -10.58 14.34 -25.31
N LEU A 16 -9.30 14.00 -25.39
CA LEU A 16 -8.22 14.55 -24.55
C LEU A 16 -8.22 16.08 -24.53
N ALA A 17 -8.53 16.72 -25.66
CA ALA A 17 -8.70 18.16 -25.78
C ALA A 17 -9.86 18.72 -24.93
N THR A 18 -10.92 17.95 -24.72
CA THR A 18 -12.06 18.34 -23.87
C THR A 18 -11.68 18.21 -22.39
N ILE A 19 -10.96 17.14 -22.04
CA ILE A 19 -10.44 16.95 -20.68
C ILE A 19 -9.45 18.08 -20.34
N MET A 20 -8.53 18.43 -21.23
CA MET A 20 -7.61 19.56 -21.04
C MET A 20 -8.33 20.90 -20.90
N LYS A 21 -9.41 21.14 -21.65
CA LYS A 21 -10.23 22.35 -21.47
C LYS A 21 -10.93 22.39 -20.13
N ILE A 22 -11.44 21.26 -19.65
CA ILE A 22 -12.08 21.16 -18.32
C ILE A 22 -11.03 21.35 -17.20
N VAL A 23 -9.89 20.75 -17.32
CA VAL A 23 -8.76 20.90 -16.37
C VAL A 23 -8.27 22.33 -16.33
N ASN A 24 -8.06 22.97 -17.49
CA ASN A 24 -7.64 24.36 -17.57
C ASN A 24 -8.73 25.33 -17.02
N LYS A 25 -9.99 25.01 -17.23
CA LYS A 25 -11.11 25.79 -16.67
C LYS A 25 -11.24 25.61 -15.14
N LEU A 26 -10.95 24.42 -14.61
CA LEU A 26 -10.86 24.16 -13.17
C LEU A 26 -9.65 24.84 -12.54
N ILE A 27 -8.48 24.77 -13.17
CA ILE A 27 -7.26 25.49 -12.74
C ILE A 27 -7.52 27.00 -12.77
N GLY A 28 -8.13 27.53 -13.82
CA GLY A 28 -8.52 28.95 -13.91
C GLY A 28 -9.53 29.38 -12.84
N LYS A 29 -10.49 28.52 -12.46
CA LYS A 29 -11.43 28.79 -11.35
C LYS A 29 -10.71 28.72 -9.98
N ILE A 30 -9.84 27.75 -9.77
CA ILE A 30 -9.06 27.64 -8.52
C ILE A 30 -8.11 28.83 -8.38
N THR A 31 -7.46 29.27 -9.45
CA THR A 31 -6.59 30.46 -9.44
C THR A 31 -7.39 31.76 -9.29
N SER A 32 -8.66 31.83 -9.74
CA SER A 32 -9.51 33.02 -9.55
C SER A 32 -10.12 33.12 -8.15
N LEU A 33 -10.29 32.01 -7.45
CA LEU A 33 -10.74 31.99 -6.04
C LEU A 33 -9.60 32.33 -5.06
N ILE A 34 -8.33 32.29 -5.52
CA ILE A 34 -7.16 32.66 -4.74
C ILE A 34 -6.63 33.99 -5.27
N LYS A 35 -7.38 35.09 -5.14
CA LYS A 35 -6.84 36.45 -5.34
C LYS A 35 -6.27 36.94 -4.02
N PRO A 36 -4.95 37.03 -3.87
CA PRO A 36 -4.36 37.68 -2.71
C PRO A 36 -4.15 39.19 -2.96
N PRO A 37 -4.12 39.98 -1.88
CA PRO A 37 -3.73 41.37 -1.96
C PRO A 37 -2.30 41.52 -2.47
N TRP A 38 -2.01 42.64 -3.13
CA TRP A 38 -0.85 42.97 -3.97
C TRP A 38 0.52 42.88 -3.29
N ASN A 39 0.59 42.67 -1.98
CA ASN A 39 1.82 42.54 -1.18
C ASN A 39 1.99 41.18 -0.51
N SER A 40 1.60 40.09 -1.15
CA SER A 40 1.51 38.83 -0.47
C SER A 40 2.79 37.95 -0.53
N PRO A 41 2.93 37.03 0.44
CA PRO A 41 4.01 36.06 0.56
C PRO A 41 4.10 35.02 -0.58
N ARG A 42 3.39 35.17 -1.69
CA ARG A 42 3.33 34.23 -2.82
C ARG A 42 4.68 33.90 -3.44
N LYS A 43 5.58 34.88 -3.58
CA LYS A 43 6.94 34.62 -4.09
C LYS A 43 7.71 33.64 -3.21
N LYS A 44 7.49 33.68 -1.88
CA LYS A 44 8.11 32.72 -0.94
C LYS A 44 7.50 31.32 -1.02
N SER A 45 6.19 31.19 -1.18
CA SER A 45 5.54 29.87 -1.24
C SER A 45 5.83 29.15 -2.57
N SER A 46 5.84 29.86 -3.69
CA SER A 46 6.20 29.30 -5.00
C SER A 46 7.68 28.92 -5.07
N LEU A 47 8.56 29.75 -4.46
CA LEU A 47 9.99 29.47 -4.34
C LEU A 47 10.22 28.22 -3.45
N ASN A 48 9.49 28.09 -2.35
CA ASN A 48 9.55 26.91 -1.49
C ASN A 48 9.08 25.64 -2.22
N LEU A 49 8.05 25.74 -3.05
CA LEU A 49 7.59 24.59 -3.85
C LEU A 49 8.67 24.13 -4.84
N LEU A 50 9.30 25.05 -5.54
CA LEU A 50 10.37 24.77 -6.51
C LEU A 50 11.64 24.22 -5.83
N THR A 51 11.96 24.68 -4.63
CA THR A 51 13.10 24.14 -3.84
C THR A 51 12.78 22.78 -3.27
N THR A 52 11.54 22.52 -2.89
CA THR A 52 11.08 21.20 -2.40
C THR A 52 11.16 20.13 -3.48
N PHE A 53 10.87 20.50 -4.75
CA PHE A 53 10.91 19.58 -5.89
C PHE A 53 12.10 19.86 -6.83
N SER A 54 13.27 20.15 -6.29
CA SER A 54 14.47 20.52 -7.05
C SER A 54 14.85 19.51 -8.14
N SER A 55 14.64 18.22 -7.91
CA SER A 55 14.90 17.15 -8.88
C SER A 55 14.00 17.20 -10.12
N PHE A 56 12.90 17.92 -10.08
CA PHE A 56 11.95 18.08 -11.18
C PHE A 56 12.02 19.47 -11.82
N LYS A 57 12.91 20.35 -11.30
CA LYS A 57 13.06 21.70 -11.82
C LYS A 57 13.81 21.66 -13.16
N PRO A 58 13.25 22.20 -14.26
CA PRO A 58 13.97 22.34 -15.51
C PRO A 58 15.10 23.35 -15.37
N HIS A 59 16.20 23.13 -16.11
CA HIS A 59 17.26 24.11 -16.25
C HIS A 59 16.86 25.16 -17.30
N GLY A 60 17.03 26.42 -16.99
CA GLY A 60 16.75 27.52 -17.92
C GLY A 60 16.30 28.78 -17.26
N ASN A 61 15.78 29.73 -18.06
CA ASN A 61 15.43 31.06 -17.63
C ASN A 61 14.21 31.06 -16.68
N GLN A 62 14.10 32.07 -15.86
CA GLN A 62 13.45 32.02 -14.55
C GLN A 62 12.08 32.67 -14.51
N ASP A 63 11.23 32.37 -15.47
CA ASP A 63 9.82 32.72 -15.35
C ASP A 63 9.08 31.70 -14.52
N TYR A 64 8.67 32.09 -13.32
CA TYR A 64 7.98 31.22 -12.37
C TYR A 64 6.64 30.69 -12.89
N GLU A 65 5.91 31.48 -13.68
CA GLU A 65 4.60 31.08 -14.17
C GLU A 65 4.70 29.97 -15.19
N SER A 66 5.79 29.91 -15.96
CA SER A 66 6.04 28.83 -16.91
C SER A 66 6.64 27.57 -16.27
N PHE A 67 7.35 27.70 -15.15
CA PHE A 67 7.97 26.55 -14.46
C PHE A 67 6.99 25.69 -13.69
N VAL A 68 6.00 26.28 -13.03
CA VAL A 68 5.08 25.52 -12.16
C VAL A 68 4.34 24.42 -12.92
N PRO A 69 3.76 24.65 -14.11
CA PRO A 69 3.14 23.58 -14.89
C PRO A 69 4.11 22.48 -15.29
N LEU A 70 5.35 22.80 -15.67
CA LEU A 70 6.38 21.82 -16.02
C LEU A 70 6.82 20.97 -14.84
N VAL A 71 6.96 21.57 -13.65
CA VAL A 71 7.28 20.84 -12.41
C VAL A 71 6.14 19.87 -12.07
N VAL A 72 4.88 20.31 -12.16
CA VAL A 72 3.71 19.46 -11.92
C VAL A 72 3.65 18.31 -12.94
N GLN A 73 3.91 18.61 -14.21
CA GLN A 73 3.97 17.58 -15.25
C GLN A 73 5.09 16.59 -14.96
N ASN A 74 6.29 17.05 -14.64
CA ASN A 74 7.42 16.17 -14.32
C ASN A 74 7.10 15.26 -13.12
N ILE A 75 6.49 15.79 -12.05
CA ILE A 75 6.10 14.99 -10.89
C ILE A 75 5.09 13.91 -11.31
N ASN A 76 4.08 14.25 -12.10
CA ASN A 76 3.02 13.34 -12.48
C ASN A 76 3.46 12.29 -13.52
N GLU A 77 4.40 12.62 -14.41
CA GLU A 77 4.78 11.75 -15.52
C GLU A 77 6.08 10.97 -15.28
N THR A 78 6.94 11.41 -14.35
CA THR A 78 8.25 10.77 -14.12
C THR A 78 8.11 9.32 -13.70
N ILE A 79 7.30 9.03 -12.70
CA ILE A 79 7.11 7.65 -12.20
C ILE A 79 6.53 6.72 -13.28
N PRO A 80 5.44 7.07 -13.99
CA PRO A 80 4.93 6.28 -15.11
C PRO A 80 5.97 6.06 -16.21
N LYS A 81 6.81 7.04 -16.54
CA LYS A 81 7.86 6.90 -17.54
C LYS A 81 8.99 5.98 -17.10
N ILE A 82 9.43 6.07 -15.83
CA ILE A 82 10.43 5.14 -15.28
C ILE A 82 9.86 3.72 -15.26
N ALA A 83 8.57 3.54 -14.92
CA ALA A 83 7.91 2.24 -14.97
C ALA A 83 7.91 1.66 -16.39
N GLN A 84 7.57 2.46 -17.41
CA GLN A 84 7.64 2.05 -18.81
C GLN A 84 9.07 1.64 -19.21
N ILE A 85 10.09 2.41 -18.80
CA ILE A 85 11.50 2.05 -19.06
C ILE A 85 11.85 0.74 -18.37
N ALA A 86 11.41 0.52 -17.13
CA ALA A 86 11.64 -0.70 -16.40
C ALA A 86 11.01 -1.95 -17.06
N GLU A 87 9.95 -1.78 -17.86
CA GLU A 87 9.30 -2.86 -18.60
C GLU A 87 10.12 -3.37 -19.80
N PHE A 88 11.09 -2.57 -20.32
CA PHE A 88 12.03 -3.03 -21.35
C PHE A 88 13.07 -4.03 -20.81
N GLY A 89 13.25 -4.09 -19.48
CA GLY A 89 13.99 -5.18 -18.82
C GLY A 89 13.15 -6.46 -18.76
N ASP A 90 13.54 -7.38 -17.89
CA ASP A 90 12.75 -8.58 -17.62
C ASP A 90 11.32 -8.18 -17.24
N LYS A 91 10.32 -8.77 -17.91
CA LYS A 91 8.92 -8.46 -17.65
C LYS A 91 8.60 -8.70 -16.16
N ASN A 92 7.92 -7.74 -15.54
CA ASN A 92 7.29 -7.97 -14.25
C ASN A 92 6.22 -9.05 -14.45
N ASN A 93 6.47 -10.26 -13.98
CA ASN A 93 5.45 -11.30 -13.94
C ASN A 93 4.49 -10.96 -12.82
N ILE A 94 3.39 -10.26 -13.17
CA ILE A 94 2.26 -10.10 -12.25
C ILE A 94 1.50 -11.42 -12.30
N LEU A 95 1.40 -12.10 -11.16
CA LEU A 95 0.60 -13.32 -11.06
C LEU A 95 -0.81 -12.99 -10.60
N THR A 96 -1.82 -13.66 -11.12
CA THR A 96 -3.13 -13.66 -10.48
C THR A 96 -3.03 -14.38 -9.13
N TYR A 97 -3.90 -14.03 -8.17
CA TYR A 97 -3.89 -14.68 -6.86
C TYR A 97 -4.09 -16.20 -6.95
N SER A 98 -4.90 -16.68 -7.92
CA SER A 98 -5.11 -18.10 -8.15
C SER A 98 -3.84 -18.79 -8.64
N MET A 99 -3.12 -18.20 -9.59
CA MET A 99 -1.83 -18.72 -10.05
C MET A 99 -0.80 -18.75 -8.92
N PHE A 100 -0.73 -17.67 -8.13
CA PHE A 100 0.16 -17.63 -6.97
C PHE A 100 -0.20 -18.74 -5.96
N TYR A 101 -1.49 -18.89 -5.63
CA TYR A 101 -1.95 -19.92 -4.71
C TYR A 101 -1.59 -21.32 -5.19
N ASP A 102 -1.87 -21.65 -6.45
CA ASP A 102 -1.58 -22.95 -7.04
C ASP A 102 -0.07 -23.27 -7.08
N GLN A 103 0.77 -22.27 -7.28
CA GLN A 103 2.23 -22.42 -7.28
C GLN A 103 2.84 -22.55 -5.89
N LYS A 104 2.26 -21.85 -4.88
CA LYS A 104 2.84 -21.72 -3.54
C LYS A 104 2.17 -22.55 -2.46
N LYS A 105 1.03 -23.22 -2.74
CA LYS A 105 0.36 -24.07 -1.75
C LYS A 105 1.23 -25.24 -1.31
N TYR A 106 1.18 -25.53 -0.03
CA TYR A 106 1.85 -26.64 0.61
C TYR A 106 0.82 -27.66 1.13
N LYS A 107 1.29 -28.84 1.61
CA LYS A 107 0.42 -29.89 2.17
C LYS A 107 -0.58 -29.38 3.22
N ASN A 108 -0.17 -28.43 4.07
CA ASN A 108 -1.01 -27.88 5.14
C ASN A 108 -1.77 -26.61 4.75
N THR A 109 -1.58 -26.08 3.55
CA THR A 109 -2.17 -24.79 3.14
C THR A 109 -3.69 -24.79 3.25
N GLU A 110 -4.37 -25.87 2.82
CA GLU A 110 -5.82 -25.97 2.90
C GLU A 110 -6.34 -25.94 4.35
N LYS A 111 -5.64 -26.62 5.28
CA LYS A 111 -5.98 -26.62 6.71
C LYS A 111 -5.82 -25.21 7.30
N ILE A 112 -4.71 -24.56 6.98
CA ILE A 112 -4.43 -23.18 7.45
C ILE A 112 -5.45 -22.22 6.87
N LYS A 113 -5.70 -22.28 5.56
CA LYS A 113 -6.70 -21.47 4.87
C LYS A 113 -8.07 -21.56 5.53
N GLY A 114 -8.56 -22.79 5.77
CA GLY A 114 -9.86 -23.01 6.38
C GLY A 114 -9.96 -22.44 7.80
N LYS A 115 -8.95 -22.68 8.65
CA LYS A 115 -8.93 -22.19 10.02
C LYS A 115 -8.76 -20.66 10.07
N LEU A 116 -7.87 -20.10 9.24
CA LEU A 116 -7.65 -18.68 9.17
C LEU A 116 -8.89 -17.94 8.67
N ARG A 117 -9.52 -18.44 7.61
CA ARG A 117 -10.79 -17.92 7.10
C ARG A 117 -11.84 -17.85 8.20
N GLN A 118 -12.09 -18.98 8.89
CA GLN A 118 -13.07 -19.06 9.97
C GLN A 118 -12.81 -18.03 11.06
N ASN A 119 -11.57 -17.92 11.54
CA ASN A 119 -11.22 -17.01 12.63
C ASN A 119 -11.30 -15.52 12.20
N LEU A 120 -10.89 -15.19 10.98
CA LEU A 120 -11.03 -13.83 10.44
C LEU A 120 -12.50 -13.43 10.31
N GLU A 121 -13.37 -14.34 9.83
CA GLU A 121 -14.83 -14.12 9.73
C GLU A 121 -15.48 -13.95 11.12
N ILE A 122 -15.09 -14.74 12.13
CA ILE A 122 -15.58 -14.62 13.52
C ILE A 122 -15.31 -13.22 14.08
N TYR A 123 -14.13 -12.66 13.83
CA TYR A 123 -13.78 -11.32 14.29
C TYR A 123 -14.28 -10.19 13.38
N GLY A 124 -14.84 -10.52 12.21
CA GLY A 124 -15.38 -9.55 11.25
C GLY A 124 -14.31 -8.81 10.44
N SER A 125 -13.18 -9.46 10.19
CA SER A 125 -12.15 -8.93 9.29
C SER A 125 -12.57 -9.08 7.83
N ASP A 126 -12.29 -8.08 7.01
CA ASP A 126 -12.58 -8.07 5.57
C ASP A 126 -11.54 -8.81 4.72
N LYS A 127 -10.44 -9.26 5.31
CA LYS A 127 -9.34 -9.96 4.62
C LYS A 127 -9.79 -11.24 3.90
N VAL A 128 -10.91 -11.85 4.34
CA VAL A 128 -11.51 -13.00 3.63
C VAL A 128 -12.19 -12.55 2.36
N ARG A 129 -12.95 -11.46 2.40
CA ARG A 129 -13.65 -10.90 1.24
C ARG A 129 -12.66 -10.48 0.14
N ASN A 130 -11.49 -9.97 0.54
CA ASN A 130 -10.43 -9.53 -0.35
C ASN A 130 -9.46 -10.66 -0.76
N ASN A 131 -9.72 -11.91 -0.34
CA ASN A 131 -8.90 -13.10 -0.61
C ASN A 131 -7.47 -13.08 -0.01
N TYR A 132 -7.12 -12.14 0.86
CA TYR A 132 -5.78 -12.04 1.44
C TYR A 132 -5.42 -13.26 2.30
N HIS A 133 -6.42 -13.90 2.94
CA HIS A 133 -6.23 -15.14 3.68
C HIS A 133 -5.60 -16.27 2.84
N LEU A 134 -5.77 -16.26 1.50
CA LEU A 134 -5.13 -17.22 0.59
C LEU A 134 -3.61 -17.00 0.55
N ILE A 135 -3.17 -15.72 0.46
CA ILE A 135 -1.75 -15.37 0.46
C ILE A 135 -1.11 -15.76 1.79
N TYR A 136 -1.73 -15.39 2.90
CA TYR A 136 -1.23 -15.72 4.24
C TYR A 136 -1.09 -17.23 4.45
N SER A 137 -2.05 -18.03 3.97
CA SER A 137 -2.01 -19.48 4.09
C SER A 137 -0.89 -20.14 3.26
N CYS A 138 -0.38 -19.44 2.24
CA CYS A 138 0.77 -19.88 1.46
C CYS A 138 2.11 -19.54 2.12
N VAL A 139 2.18 -18.44 2.87
CA VAL A 139 3.43 -17.98 3.48
C VAL A 139 3.63 -18.50 4.91
N LEU A 140 2.55 -18.75 5.65
CA LEU A 140 2.56 -19.34 6.98
C LEU A 140 2.21 -20.85 6.89
N LYS A 141 3.21 -21.70 7.00
CA LYS A 141 3.14 -23.11 6.59
C LYS A 141 2.69 -24.09 7.67
N ASP A 142 2.69 -23.65 8.94
CA ASP A 142 2.38 -24.49 10.09
C ASP A 142 1.64 -23.70 11.17
N ILE A 143 0.50 -24.24 11.62
CA ILE A 143 -0.33 -23.61 12.66
C ILE A 143 0.37 -23.58 14.02
N GLU A 144 1.22 -24.56 14.30
CA GLU A 144 1.88 -24.73 15.58
C GLU A 144 3.26 -24.06 15.64
N HIS A 145 3.74 -23.54 14.51
CA HIS A 145 5.01 -22.81 14.49
C HIS A 145 4.88 -21.48 15.24
N PRO A 146 5.85 -21.11 16.11
CA PRO A 146 5.80 -19.89 16.90
C PRO A 146 6.24 -18.67 16.07
N TYR A 147 5.38 -18.20 15.18
CA TYR A 147 5.62 -17.00 14.38
C TYR A 147 5.61 -15.73 15.22
N ASN A 148 6.38 -14.74 14.76
CA ASN A 148 6.24 -13.34 15.10
C ASN A 148 5.56 -12.63 13.93
N ILE A 149 4.28 -12.28 14.07
CA ILE A 149 3.47 -11.64 13.03
C ILE A 149 3.21 -10.19 13.44
N LEU A 150 3.50 -9.24 12.56
CA LEU A 150 3.22 -7.82 12.76
C LEU A 150 2.27 -7.32 11.67
N GLU A 151 1.22 -6.63 12.06
CA GLU A 151 0.34 -5.88 11.16
C GLU A 151 0.41 -4.39 11.47
N ILE A 152 0.66 -3.58 10.44
CA ILE A 152 0.60 -2.12 10.49
C ILE A 152 -0.74 -1.69 9.88
N GLY A 153 -1.55 -0.97 10.64
CA GLY A 153 -2.94 -0.67 10.29
C GLY A 153 -3.88 -1.67 10.96
N LEU A 154 -4.44 -1.30 12.11
CA LEU A 154 -5.42 -2.11 12.84
C LEU A 154 -6.85 -1.71 12.48
N GLY A 155 -6.97 -0.60 11.75
CA GLY A 155 -8.23 0.04 11.39
C GLY A 155 -8.88 0.79 12.55
N THR A 156 -9.27 2.03 12.32
CA THR A 156 -9.97 2.85 13.31
C THR A 156 -11.37 3.21 12.83
N ASN A 157 -12.29 3.45 13.78
CA ASN A 157 -13.62 3.99 13.49
C ASN A 157 -13.66 5.53 13.61
N ASP A 158 -12.57 6.18 14.02
CA ASP A 158 -12.51 7.65 14.11
C ASP A 158 -12.44 8.26 12.71
N SER A 159 -13.52 8.91 12.27
CA SER A 159 -13.62 9.55 10.96
C SER A 159 -12.63 10.71 10.74
N LYS A 160 -11.93 11.14 11.79
CA LYS A 160 -10.88 12.17 11.70
C LYS A 160 -9.52 11.59 11.32
N VAL A 161 -9.37 10.27 11.42
CA VAL A 161 -8.16 9.56 10.99
C VAL A 161 -8.31 9.20 9.51
N VAL A 162 -7.31 9.54 8.73
CA VAL A 162 -7.26 9.16 7.31
C VAL A 162 -7.23 7.63 7.21
N SER A 163 -7.90 7.04 6.23
CA SER A 163 -8.09 5.59 6.07
C SER A 163 -8.89 4.93 7.20
N SER A 164 -9.84 5.68 7.80
CA SER A 164 -10.80 5.11 8.76
C SER A 164 -11.65 4.02 8.10
N MET A 165 -11.83 2.90 8.80
CA MET A 165 -12.72 1.80 8.37
C MET A 165 -14.22 2.18 8.43
N GLY A 166 -14.55 3.37 8.94
CA GLY A 166 -15.92 3.78 9.22
C GLY A 166 -16.55 3.06 10.42
N LEU A 167 -17.81 3.36 10.69
CA LEU A 167 -18.50 2.93 11.92
C LEU A 167 -18.69 1.40 12.05
N SER A 168 -18.73 0.67 10.94
CA SER A 168 -18.93 -0.78 10.93
C SER A 168 -17.63 -1.58 11.05
N GLY A 169 -16.47 -0.95 10.92
CA GLY A 169 -15.18 -1.59 11.04
C GLY A 169 -14.94 -2.20 12.42
N LYS A 170 -14.08 -3.20 12.49
CA LYS A 170 -13.72 -3.93 13.71
C LYS A 170 -12.23 -3.79 13.98
N PRO A 171 -11.78 -2.74 14.69
CA PRO A 171 -10.36 -2.52 14.97
C PRO A 171 -9.68 -3.75 15.56
N GLY A 172 -8.56 -4.15 14.98
CA GLY A 172 -7.77 -5.31 15.43
C GLY A 172 -8.40 -6.69 15.16
N ALA A 173 -9.43 -6.77 14.30
CA ALA A 173 -10.09 -8.04 13.97
C ALA A 173 -9.11 -9.06 13.37
N SER A 174 -8.26 -8.63 12.44
CA SER A 174 -7.27 -9.47 11.76
C SER A 174 -6.26 -10.07 12.72
N ILE A 175 -5.66 -9.28 13.61
CA ILE A 175 -4.65 -9.76 14.58
C ILE A 175 -5.25 -10.74 15.59
N LYS A 176 -6.52 -10.61 15.95
CA LYS A 176 -7.25 -11.61 16.76
C LYS A 176 -7.46 -12.91 15.98
N GLY A 177 -7.84 -12.80 14.71
CA GLY A 177 -7.96 -13.97 13.81
C GLY A 177 -6.63 -14.71 13.64
N PHE A 178 -5.52 -14.00 13.51
CA PHE A 178 -4.17 -14.60 13.48
C PHE A 178 -3.84 -15.29 14.81
N LYS A 179 -4.10 -14.64 15.96
CA LYS A 179 -3.84 -15.22 17.29
C LYS A 179 -4.54 -16.56 17.47
N ASP A 180 -5.81 -16.65 17.09
CA ASP A 180 -6.61 -17.86 17.28
C ASP A 180 -6.32 -18.95 16.23
N THR A 181 -5.75 -18.55 15.09
CA THR A 181 -5.28 -19.48 14.07
C THR A 181 -3.93 -20.09 14.43
N PHE A 182 -2.96 -19.24 14.83
CA PHE A 182 -1.58 -19.64 15.16
C PHE A 182 -1.37 -19.61 16.67
N THR A 183 -1.71 -20.71 17.31
CA THR A 183 -1.91 -20.79 18.77
C THR A 183 -0.65 -20.62 19.61
N THR A 184 0.53 -20.75 19.02
CA THR A 184 1.85 -20.57 19.67
C THR A 184 2.53 -19.28 19.27
N SER A 185 1.96 -18.52 18.34
CA SER A 185 2.55 -17.32 17.74
C SER A 185 2.36 -16.09 18.62
N LYS A 186 3.31 -15.15 18.51
CA LYS A 186 3.19 -13.79 19.05
C LYS A 186 2.68 -12.87 17.95
N ILE A 187 1.64 -12.14 18.24
CA ILE A 187 0.99 -11.23 17.30
C ILE A 187 1.24 -9.80 17.74
N TYR A 188 1.63 -8.99 16.82
CA TYR A 188 1.88 -7.58 17.05
C TYR A 188 1.01 -6.76 16.10
N GLY A 189 0.56 -5.62 16.57
CA GLY A 189 -0.17 -4.67 15.76
C GLY A 189 0.34 -3.26 15.96
N ALA A 190 0.16 -2.40 14.96
CA ALA A 190 0.50 -1.00 15.10
C ALA A 190 -0.53 -0.12 14.38
N ASP A 191 -0.82 1.04 14.96
CA ASP A 191 -1.74 2.01 14.38
C ASP A 191 -1.39 3.43 14.82
N VAL A 192 -1.82 4.41 14.05
CA VAL A 192 -1.71 5.84 14.38
C VAL A 192 -2.75 6.28 15.40
N ASP A 193 -3.89 5.59 15.49
CA ASP A 193 -4.91 5.87 16.50
C ASP A 193 -4.59 5.17 17.82
N LYS A 194 -4.07 5.93 18.77
CA LYS A 194 -3.74 5.44 20.10
C LYS A 194 -4.93 4.88 20.87
N LYS A 195 -6.16 5.25 20.52
CA LYS A 195 -7.38 4.83 21.25
C LYS A 195 -7.74 3.37 21.01
N ILE A 196 -7.30 2.80 19.89
CA ILE A 196 -7.59 1.41 19.53
C ILE A 196 -6.46 0.45 19.92
N LEU A 197 -5.37 0.97 20.48
CA LEU A 197 -4.26 0.14 20.91
C LEU A 197 -4.63 -0.64 22.18
N PHE A 198 -4.22 -1.90 22.21
CA PHE A 198 -4.48 -2.80 23.34
C PHE A 198 -3.35 -3.81 23.52
N SER A 199 -3.37 -4.50 24.65
CA SER A 199 -2.52 -5.67 24.89
C SER A 199 -3.35 -6.76 25.53
N GLU A 200 -3.17 -7.98 25.08
CA GLU A 200 -3.75 -9.18 25.66
C GLU A 200 -2.78 -10.36 25.51
N GLU A 201 -3.16 -11.53 25.98
CA GLU A 201 -2.30 -12.72 25.84
C GLU A 201 -1.90 -12.92 24.37
N ARG A 202 -0.59 -12.95 24.12
CA ARG A 202 0.06 -13.10 22.80
C ARG A 202 -0.20 -11.96 21.79
N ILE A 203 -0.94 -10.91 22.17
CA ILE A 203 -1.07 -9.70 21.33
C ILE A 203 -0.48 -8.50 22.06
N LYS A 204 0.35 -7.73 21.36
CA LYS A 204 0.82 -6.42 21.81
C LYS A 204 0.73 -5.41 20.67
N THR A 205 0.16 -4.23 20.95
CA THR A 205 0.01 -3.18 19.95
C THR A 205 0.86 -1.95 20.27
N PHE A 206 1.22 -1.19 19.23
CA PHE A 206 2.14 -0.05 19.31
C PHE A 206 1.57 1.14 18.54
N PHE A 207 1.95 2.34 18.98
CA PHE A 207 1.73 3.54 18.19
C PHE A 207 2.76 3.63 17.07
N VAL A 208 2.28 3.74 15.82
CA VAL A 208 3.10 4.01 14.64
C VAL A 208 2.36 4.99 13.73
N ASP A 209 3.02 6.08 13.37
CA ASP A 209 2.65 6.93 12.24
C ASP A 209 3.54 6.53 11.05
N GLN A 210 2.96 5.91 10.03
CA GLN A 210 3.69 5.43 8.87
C GLN A 210 4.40 6.55 8.08
N ASN A 211 3.96 7.80 8.22
CA ASN A 211 4.65 8.94 7.61
C ASN A 211 5.88 9.40 8.41
N ASN A 212 6.10 8.85 9.60
CA ASN A 212 7.23 9.18 10.46
C ASN A 212 8.00 7.92 10.87
N LEU A 213 9.11 7.64 10.17
CA LEU A 213 9.97 6.46 10.43
C LEU A 213 10.45 6.35 11.88
N GLU A 214 10.63 7.47 12.59
CA GLU A 214 11.05 7.43 13.99
C GLU A 214 10.06 6.70 14.89
N THR A 215 8.77 6.70 14.55
CA THR A 215 7.74 6.04 15.36
C THR A 215 7.83 4.51 15.32
N PHE A 216 8.46 3.94 14.29
CA PHE A 216 8.71 2.50 14.21
C PHE A 216 9.68 2.01 15.29
N LYS A 217 10.46 2.90 15.92
CA LYS A 217 11.28 2.58 17.07
C LYS A 217 10.45 2.02 18.23
N ASN A 218 9.20 2.44 18.38
CA ASN A 218 8.30 1.88 19.39
C ASN A 218 8.17 0.35 19.28
N ILE A 219 8.26 -0.18 18.06
CA ILE A 219 8.25 -1.63 17.84
C ILE A 219 9.62 -2.21 18.20
N THR A 220 10.72 -1.71 17.60
CA THR A 220 12.06 -2.32 17.75
C THR A 220 12.64 -2.21 19.16
N GLU A 221 12.23 -1.23 19.94
CA GLU A 221 12.62 -1.10 21.35
C GLU A 221 11.94 -2.15 22.24
N ASN A 222 10.75 -2.58 21.88
CA ASN A 222 9.92 -3.50 22.64
C ASN A 222 9.94 -4.96 22.12
N VAL A 223 10.23 -5.16 20.84
CA VAL A 223 10.30 -6.48 20.19
C VAL A 223 11.72 -6.66 19.69
N LYS A 224 12.46 -7.57 20.31
CA LYS A 224 13.88 -7.83 19.97
C LYS A 224 14.04 -8.86 18.85
N GLU A 225 13.04 -9.72 18.70
CA GLU A 225 13.02 -10.75 17.66
C GLU A 225 12.63 -10.14 16.32
N LYS A 226 13.16 -10.67 15.24
CA LYS A 226 12.73 -10.38 13.87
C LYS A 226 11.37 -11.02 13.59
N PHE A 227 10.70 -10.56 12.55
CA PHE A 227 9.36 -11.00 12.17
C PHE A 227 9.38 -12.08 11.09
N ASP A 228 8.49 -13.05 11.22
CA ASP A 228 8.21 -14.05 10.20
C ASP A 228 7.27 -13.49 9.13
N LEU A 229 6.35 -12.60 9.54
CA LEU A 229 5.44 -11.91 8.65
C LEU A 229 5.25 -10.47 9.12
N ILE A 230 5.38 -9.53 8.19
CA ILE A 230 4.98 -8.13 8.36
C ILE A 230 3.92 -7.82 7.31
N ILE A 231 2.78 -7.31 7.74
CA ILE A 231 1.67 -6.88 6.87
C ILE A 231 1.55 -5.36 6.96
N ASP A 232 1.44 -4.71 5.82
CA ASP A 232 1.07 -3.30 5.70
C ASP A 232 -0.35 -3.19 5.15
N ASP A 233 -1.27 -2.84 6.03
CA ASP A 233 -2.70 -2.59 5.78
C ASP A 233 -3.11 -1.23 6.39
N GLY A 234 -2.24 -0.25 6.26
CA GLY A 234 -2.39 1.03 6.97
C GLY A 234 -2.96 2.16 6.13
N LEU A 235 -2.14 3.20 5.88
CA LEU A 235 -2.60 4.43 5.23
C LEU A 235 -2.84 4.29 3.71
N HIS A 236 -2.34 3.26 3.06
CA HIS A 236 -2.38 3.02 1.61
C HIS A 236 -1.86 4.21 0.76
N TYR A 237 -0.88 4.93 1.31
CA TYR A 237 -0.22 6.05 0.66
C TYR A 237 1.23 5.67 0.33
N GLN A 238 1.70 6.01 -0.88
CA GLN A 238 2.99 5.53 -1.38
C GLN A 238 4.16 5.75 -0.42
N LEU A 239 4.29 6.95 0.17
CA LEU A 239 5.36 7.23 1.11
C LEU A 239 5.25 6.37 2.38
N SER A 240 4.06 6.23 2.94
CA SER A 240 3.83 5.43 4.15
C SER A 240 4.16 3.96 3.92
N ASN A 241 3.76 3.41 2.77
CA ASN A 241 4.06 2.01 2.42
C ASN A 241 5.56 1.79 2.14
N LEU A 242 6.25 2.75 1.52
CA LEU A 242 7.71 2.69 1.37
C LEU A 242 8.44 2.76 2.72
N ASN A 243 7.92 3.53 3.67
CA ASN A 243 8.45 3.57 5.04
C ASN A 243 8.28 2.22 5.74
N THR A 244 7.13 1.57 5.59
CA THR A 244 6.91 0.22 6.14
C THR A 244 7.80 -0.81 5.44
N LEU A 245 8.00 -0.71 4.12
CA LEU A 245 8.93 -1.57 3.39
C LEU A 245 10.36 -1.40 3.91
N LEU A 246 10.85 -0.18 4.12
CA LEU A 246 12.18 0.09 4.70
C LEU A 246 12.32 -0.52 6.11
N PHE A 247 11.28 -0.45 6.92
CA PHE A 247 11.24 -1.13 8.20
C PHE A 247 11.31 -2.66 8.01
N ALA A 248 10.56 -3.22 7.09
CA ALA A 248 10.50 -4.66 6.82
C ALA A 248 11.84 -5.21 6.34
N LEU A 249 12.54 -4.53 5.42
CA LEU A 249 13.85 -4.92 4.92
C LEU A 249 14.85 -5.15 6.07
N ASN A 250 14.76 -4.36 7.14
CA ASN A 250 15.65 -4.46 8.30
C ASN A 250 15.16 -5.43 9.38
N ASN A 251 13.88 -5.82 9.39
CA ASN A 251 13.26 -6.52 10.53
C ASN A 251 12.66 -7.89 10.19
N LEU A 252 12.77 -8.34 8.93
CA LEU A 252 12.38 -9.71 8.56
C LEU A 252 13.46 -10.73 8.97
N LYS A 253 13.01 -11.90 9.41
CA LYS A 253 13.84 -13.12 9.48
C LYS A 253 14.18 -13.61 8.09
N ILE A 254 15.25 -14.41 7.95
CA ILE A 254 15.47 -15.22 6.74
C ILE A 254 14.26 -16.15 6.57
N GLY A 255 13.73 -16.22 5.37
CA GLY A 255 12.49 -16.94 5.05
C GLY A 255 11.22 -16.19 5.41
N GLY A 256 11.31 -15.06 6.12
CA GLY A 256 10.16 -14.23 6.48
C GLY A 256 9.62 -13.40 5.31
N PHE A 257 8.39 -12.93 5.45
CA PHE A 257 7.65 -12.25 4.40
C PHE A 257 7.19 -10.84 4.82
N PHE A 258 7.19 -9.93 3.86
CA PHE A 258 6.44 -8.67 3.93
C PHE A 258 5.35 -8.69 2.88
N ILE A 259 4.14 -8.27 3.28
CA ILE A 259 2.97 -8.18 2.42
C ILE A 259 2.42 -6.76 2.54
N PHE A 260 2.32 -6.06 1.42
CA PHE A 260 1.60 -4.81 1.32
C PHE A 260 0.30 -5.04 0.56
N GLU A 261 -0.84 -4.75 1.19
CA GLU A 261 -2.20 -4.93 0.69
C GLU A 261 -2.72 -3.65 0.01
N ASP A 262 -3.81 -3.80 -0.75
CA ASP A 262 -4.60 -2.70 -1.31
C ASP A 262 -3.82 -1.73 -2.22
N ILE A 263 -2.92 -2.28 -3.05
CA ILE A 263 -2.28 -1.49 -4.10
C ILE A 263 -3.31 -1.20 -5.20
N GLY A 264 -3.75 0.05 -5.29
CA GLY A 264 -4.63 0.49 -6.36
C GLY A 264 -3.91 0.55 -7.72
N ILE A 265 -4.66 0.35 -8.81
CA ILE A 265 -4.13 0.35 -10.17
C ILE A 265 -3.37 1.65 -10.54
N TRP A 266 -3.74 2.77 -9.94
CA TRP A 266 -3.07 4.08 -10.15
C TRP A 266 -1.73 4.22 -9.46
N THR A 267 -1.37 3.31 -8.55
CA THR A 267 -0.08 3.29 -7.85
C THR A 267 0.81 2.12 -8.28
N ILE A 268 0.31 1.22 -9.11
CA ILE A 268 1.00 -0.02 -9.52
C ILE A 268 2.36 0.24 -10.16
N ASP A 269 2.51 1.34 -10.91
CA ASP A 269 3.75 1.68 -11.57
C ASP A 269 4.90 1.94 -10.59
N THR A 270 4.60 2.53 -9.44
CA THR A 270 5.59 2.65 -8.34
C THR A 270 6.06 1.27 -7.88
N TRP A 271 5.14 0.33 -7.71
CA TRP A 271 5.46 -1.02 -7.22
C TRP A 271 6.18 -1.88 -8.26
N LYS A 272 5.92 -1.68 -9.55
CA LYS A 272 6.71 -2.28 -10.63
C LYS A 272 8.17 -1.82 -10.55
N ILE A 273 8.41 -0.53 -10.28
CA ILE A 273 9.77 0.02 -10.09
C ILE A 273 10.39 -0.56 -8.83
N VAL A 274 9.69 -0.54 -7.71
CA VAL A 274 10.15 -1.11 -6.43
C VAL A 274 10.55 -2.57 -6.62
N ASN A 275 9.73 -3.37 -7.31
CA ASN A 275 10.02 -4.77 -7.61
C ASN A 275 11.35 -4.98 -8.34
N LYS A 276 11.76 -4.01 -9.19
CA LYS A 276 13.04 -4.07 -9.94
C LYS A 276 14.27 -3.66 -9.12
N VAL A 277 14.07 -2.84 -8.08
CA VAL A 277 15.19 -2.31 -7.26
C VAL A 277 15.34 -3.00 -5.92
N ILE A 278 14.54 -4.01 -5.62
CA ILE A 278 14.66 -4.81 -4.41
C ILE A 278 16.07 -5.42 -4.31
N PRO A 279 16.73 -5.36 -3.13
CA PRO A 279 18.05 -5.94 -2.93
C PRO A 279 18.09 -7.44 -3.22
N LYS A 280 19.22 -7.94 -3.73
CA LYS A 280 19.40 -9.35 -4.18
C LYS A 280 19.21 -10.42 -3.10
N ASN A 281 19.27 -10.04 -1.84
CA ASN A 281 18.98 -10.95 -0.71
C ASN A 281 17.48 -11.05 -0.40
N PHE A 282 16.63 -10.48 -1.24
CA PHE A 282 15.17 -10.61 -1.19
C PHE A 282 14.64 -11.04 -2.56
N GLU A 283 13.52 -11.74 -2.54
CA GLU A 283 12.66 -11.98 -3.71
C GLU A 283 11.35 -11.22 -3.54
N SER A 284 10.86 -10.62 -4.61
CA SER A 284 9.60 -9.88 -4.58
C SER A 284 8.71 -10.22 -5.77
N GLN A 285 7.39 -10.06 -5.58
CA GLN A 285 6.37 -10.40 -6.54
C GLN A 285 5.16 -9.50 -6.39
N ILE A 286 4.51 -9.18 -7.51
CA ILE A 286 3.23 -8.47 -7.52
C ILE A 286 2.14 -9.51 -7.83
N ILE A 287 1.08 -9.51 -7.03
CA ILE A 287 -0.05 -10.42 -7.14
C ILE A 287 -1.31 -9.60 -7.43
N GLU A 288 -1.97 -9.91 -8.53
CA GLU A 288 -3.25 -9.31 -8.91
C GLU A 288 -4.38 -10.03 -8.15
N MET A 289 -5.06 -9.28 -7.28
CA MET A 289 -6.22 -9.77 -6.53
C MET A 289 -7.51 -9.56 -7.31
N THR A 290 -7.62 -8.41 -7.96
CA THR A 290 -8.69 -8.03 -8.89
C THR A 290 -8.10 -7.14 -9.98
N GLU A 291 -8.88 -6.79 -11.00
CA GLU A 291 -8.45 -5.88 -12.08
C GLU A 291 -7.93 -4.51 -11.60
N THR A 292 -8.26 -4.11 -10.37
CA THR A 292 -7.93 -2.79 -9.82
C THR A 292 -7.15 -2.83 -8.51
N ASN A 293 -6.93 -4.03 -7.95
CA ASN A 293 -6.28 -4.20 -6.64
C ASN A 293 -5.18 -5.26 -6.71
N PHE A 294 -4.01 -4.92 -6.18
CA PHE A 294 -2.81 -5.75 -6.18
C PHE A 294 -2.21 -5.85 -4.77
N VAL A 295 -1.38 -6.85 -4.59
CA VAL A 295 -0.56 -7.06 -3.40
C VAL A 295 0.90 -7.12 -3.81
N PHE A 296 1.78 -6.47 -3.04
CA PHE A 296 3.22 -6.66 -3.15
C PHE A 296 3.69 -7.63 -2.08
N LEU A 297 4.29 -8.72 -2.51
CA LEU A 297 4.89 -9.74 -1.66
C LEU A 297 6.41 -9.66 -1.74
N LEU A 298 7.09 -9.67 -0.60
CA LEU A 298 8.53 -9.74 -0.49
C LEU A 298 8.92 -10.87 0.45
N GLN A 299 9.93 -11.65 0.10
CA GLN A 299 10.53 -12.66 0.97
C GLN A 299 12.01 -12.37 1.17
N LYS A 300 12.48 -12.44 2.42
CA LYS A 300 13.93 -12.39 2.72
C LYS A 300 14.53 -13.76 2.47
N MET A 301 15.51 -13.85 1.57
CA MET A 301 16.16 -15.11 1.17
C MET A 301 17.45 -15.36 1.92
N LEU A 302 18.22 -14.30 2.15
CA LEU A 302 19.57 -14.34 2.76
C LEU A 302 19.74 -13.14 3.71
N ASP A 303 20.78 -13.14 4.53
CA ASP A 303 21.19 -11.98 5.33
C ASP A 303 21.94 -10.92 4.53
#